data_d6f0778ae0ac412467dda1beebb33b8a
#
_entry.id   d6f0778ae0ac412467dda1beebb33b8a
#
_cell.length_a   1.000
_cell.length_b   1.000
_cell.length_c   1.000
_cell.angle_alpha   90.00
_cell.angle_beta   90.00
_cell.angle_gamma   90.00
#
_symmetry.space_group_name_H-M   'P 1'
#
loop_
_entity.id
_entity.type
_entity.pdbx_description
1 polymer ?
#
loop_
_entity_poly.entity_id
_entity_poly.type
_entity_poly.pdbx_seq_one_letter_code
_entity_poly.pdbx_strand_id
1 'polypeptide(L)'
;MNRIRLISVLGLLFCGMAVSAQTYDRMLRNNFWNTSDNITGIRQDSVSRSYAELSGTYEDGGFRDTWQAPRGWSAGASTASIQHLEKMSLKGSFAFTQTEGYDMCGSMFINPGYYPVDVLEFTPGRKTLQTYAFDGGLSYDLTKKWRIGAMMDFESSNMAKRKDLRHSNWLLDMKVAPGFMYHNGDWAFGANYIYRRSTESVEAEQVGVSESSYYAFLDKGLMYGVYNIWTGSGLHLNESGVKGLPVMEQSNGLAAQVQYKDFFAEAEYLHSDGKIGEKEYIWFVFPGNAANLRMEYKHNGNRGCHYARLDLGWDGRTMDETVLEKVTEGGVSNVVNHGQNKILTQRGWNLKPDRFPACRVLC
;
A
#
# COMPACT_ATOMS: atom_id res chain seq x y z
N MET A 1 24.99 32.31 -23.04
CA MET A 1 25.91 31.15 -22.83
C MET A 1 25.63 30.33 -21.53
N ASN A 2 25.07 30.92 -20.49
CA ASN A 2 24.85 30.21 -19.21
C ASN A 2 23.62 29.28 -19.15
N ARG A 3 22.57 29.54 -19.93
CA ARG A 3 21.35 28.69 -19.91
C ARG A 3 21.55 27.31 -20.55
N ILE A 4 22.34 27.23 -21.62
CA ILE A 4 22.64 25.94 -22.31
C ILE A 4 23.48 25.01 -21.42
N ARG A 5 24.43 25.59 -20.66
CA ARG A 5 25.27 24.80 -19.72
C ARG A 5 24.45 24.25 -18.54
N LEU A 6 23.46 25.01 -18.04
CA LEU A 6 22.58 24.56 -16.96
C LEU A 6 21.68 23.42 -17.41
N ILE A 7 21.11 23.49 -18.61
CA ILE A 7 20.30 22.41 -19.20
C ILE A 7 21.11 21.15 -19.45
N SER A 8 22.37 21.29 -19.91
CA SER A 8 23.25 20.15 -20.12
C SER A 8 23.66 19.46 -18.80
N VAL A 9 23.89 20.23 -17.74
CA VAL A 9 24.24 19.69 -16.40
C VAL A 9 23.02 19.00 -15.77
N LEU A 10 21.80 19.60 -15.88
CA LEU A 10 20.57 18.94 -15.46
C LEU A 10 20.31 17.66 -16.25
N GLY A 11 20.49 17.67 -17.56
CA GLY A 11 20.30 16.48 -18.40
C GLY A 11 21.28 15.34 -18.05
N LEU A 12 22.54 15.66 -17.72
CA LEU A 12 23.52 14.67 -17.28
C LEU A 12 23.23 14.13 -15.88
N LEU A 13 22.71 14.94 -14.96
CA LEU A 13 22.26 14.52 -13.65
C LEU A 13 21.04 13.57 -13.76
N PHE A 14 20.07 13.87 -14.61
CA PHE A 14 18.92 13.00 -14.86
C PHE A 14 19.31 11.65 -15.50
N CYS A 15 20.21 11.64 -16.49
CA CYS A 15 20.71 10.40 -17.07
C CYS A 15 21.49 9.54 -16.05
N GLY A 16 22.28 10.17 -15.16
CA GLY A 16 23.01 9.47 -14.11
C GLY A 16 22.10 8.83 -13.06
N MET A 17 21.00 9.50 -12.69
CA MET A 17 20.03 8.98 -11.72
C MET A 17 19.20 7.81 -12.27
N ALA A 18 18.81 7.83 -13.55
CA ALA A 18 18.09 6.71 -14.17
C ALA A 18 18.91 5.42 -14.20
N VAL A 19 20.22 5.51 -14.47
CA VAL A 19 21.15 4.36 -14.41
C VAL A 19 21.32 3.84 -12.98
N SER A 20 21.32 4.73 -11.97
CA SER A 20 21.40 4.36 -10.56
C SER A 20 20.17 3.60 -10.08
N ALA A 21 18.96 4.05 -10.43
CA ALA A 21 17.71 3.39 -10.07
C ALA A 21 17.61 1.97 -10.62
N GLN A 22 17.95 1.76 -11.89
CA GLN A 22 18.01 0.43 -12.48
C GLN A 22 19.03 -0.49 -11.80
N THR A 23 20.13 0.05 -11.31
CA THR A 23 21.16 -0.70 -10.61
C THR A 23 20.68 -1.14 -9.23
N TYR A 24 19.96 -0.28 -8.48
CA TYR A 24 19.38 -0.62 -7.17
C TYR A 24 18.34 -1.74 -7.27
N ASP A 25 17.44 -1.65 -8.21
CA ASP A 25 16.42 -2.67 -8.46
C ASP A 25 17.04 -4.04 -8.80
N ARG A 26 18.11 -4.05 -9.61
CA ARG A 26 18.89 -5.26 -9.88
C ARG A 26 19.59 -5.80 -8.63
N MET A 27 20.08 -4.92 -7.76
CA MET A 27 20.72 -5.32 -6.51
C MET A 27 19.74 -5.93 -5.53
N LEU A 28 18.52 -5.40 -5.42
CA LEU A 28 17.45 -6.00 -4.61
C LEU A 28 17.11 -7.42 -5.08
N ARG A 29 17.07 -7.64 -6.40
CA ARG A 29 16.78 -8.94 -7.01
C ARG A 29 17.94 -9.93 -6.93
N ASN A 30 19.13 -9.52 -6.48
CA ASN A 30 20.26 -10.43 -6.31
C ASN A 30 20.09 -11.40 -5.14
N ASN A 31 19.30 -11.05 -4.15
CA ASN A 31 18.96 -11.92 -3.04
C ASN A 31 17.43 -12.07 -2.97
N PHE A 32 16.91 -13.27 -3.09
CA PHE A 32 15.49 -13.60 -3.01
C PHE A 32 14.82 -13.05 -1.75
N TRP A 33 15.54 -13.02 -0.63
CA TRP A 33 15.04 -12.56 0.65
C TRP A 33 14.88 -11.04 0.77
N ASN A 34 15.48 -10.27 -0.12
CA ASN A 34 15.33 -8.80 -0.10
C ASN A 34 13.91 -8.34 -0.40
N THR A 35 13.11 -9.20 -1.06
CA THR A 35 11.70 -8.96 -1.40
C THR A 35 10.72 -9.72 -0.51
N SER A 36 11.22 -10.48 0.48
CA SER A 36 10.42 -11.19 1.49
C SER A 36 10.19 -10.30 2.71
N ASP A 37 9.05 -10.50 3.38
CA ASP A 37 8.78 -9.89 4.69
C ASP A 37 9.65 -10.51 5.81
N ASN A 38 10.32 -11.63 5.54
CA ASN A 38 11.27 -12.23 6.46
C ASN A 38 12.67 -11.62 6.29
N ILE A 39 12.97 -10.59 7.05
CA ILE A 39 14.25 -9.85 7.01
C ILE A 39 15.48 -10.71 7.31
N THR A 40 15.32 -11.88 7.93
CA THR A 40 16.45 -12.71 8.37
C THR A 40 17.34 -13.18 7.23
N GLY A 41 16.81 -13.26 6.01
CA GLY A 41 17.55 -13.65 4.82
C GLY A 41 18.39 -12.54 4.19
N ILE A 42 18.30 -11.30 4.66
CA ILE A 42 19.09 -10.17 4.13
C ILE A 42 20.60 -10.42 4.23
N ARG A 43 21.03 -11.24 5.19
CA ARG A 43 22.43 -11.65 5.38
C ARG A 43 22.93 -12.73 4.40
N GLN A 44 22.10 -13.20 3.47
CA GLN A 44 22.54 -14.04 2.36
C GLN A 44 23.39 -13.25 1.34
N ASP A 45 23.22 -11.93 1.32
CA ASP A 45 24.12 -10.99 0.64
C ASP A 45 25.07 -10.35 1.69
N SER A 46 26.31 -10.14 1.34
CA SER A 46 27.33 -9.57 2.23
C SER A 46 27.69 -8.12 1.89
N VAL A 47 27.09 -7.54 0.86
CA VAL A 47 27.48 -6.22 0.36
C VAL A 47 26.56 -5.13 0.93
N SER A 48 27.15 -4.25 1.75
CA SER A 48 26.46 -3.03 2.21
C SER A 48 26.24 -2.06 1.05
N ARG A 49 25.02 -1.50 0.98
CA ARG A 49 24.62 -0.61 -0.12
C ARG A 49 23.75 0.51 0.40
N SER A 50 23.87 1.67 -0.20
CA SER A 50 22.98 2.81 0.05
C SER A 50 22.62 3.47 -1.27
N TYR A 51 21.43 4.05 -1.28
CA TYR A 51 20.80 4.61 -2.46
C TYR A 51 20.03 5.87 -2.09
N ALA A 52 19.98 6.83 -2.99
CA ALA A 52 19.12 8.01 -2.90
C ALA A 52 18.61 8.38 -4.30
N GLU A 53 17.36 8.73 -4.39
CA GLU A 53 16.69 9.09 -5.64
C GLU A 53 15.83 10.33 -5.47
N LEU A 54 15.79 11.15 -6.52
CA LEU A 54 14.81 12.21 -6.71
C LEU A 54 13.99 11.85 -7.94
N SER A 55 12.68 11.92 -7.84
CA SER A 55 11.76 11.62 -8.92
C SER A 55 10.84 12.79 -9.22
N GLY A 56 10.43 12.89 -10.47
CA GLY A 56 9.43 13.85 -10.92
C GLY A 56 8.69 13.30 -12.12
N THR A 57 7.36 13.36 -12.07
CA THR A 57 6.49 12.89 -13.16
C THR A 57 5.46 13.97 -13.48
N TYR A 58 5.18 14.15 -14.75
CA TYR A 58 4.05 14.92 -15.24
C TYR A 58 3.22 14.02 -16.14
N GLU A 59 1.91 14.03 -15.90
CA GLU A 59 0.95 13.23 -16.65
C GLU A 59 -0.13 14.13 -17.22
N ASP A 60 -0.52 13.88 -18.48
CA ASP A 60 -1.62 14.54 -19.18
C ASP A 60 -2.23 13.54 -20.17
N GLY A 61 -3.53 13.30 -20.05
CA GLY A 61 -4.20 12.34 -20.90
C GLY A 61 -5.68 12.15 -20.62
N GLY A 62 -6.40 11.68 -21.64
CA GLY A 62 -7.84 11.42 -21.58
C GLY A 62 -8.23 9.98 -21.22
N PHE A 63 -7.32 9.00 -21.40
CA PHE A 63 -7.59 7.61 -21.06
C PHE A 63 -7.26 7.36 -19.59
N ARG A 64 -8.28 7.38 -18.76
CA ARG A 64 -8.15 7.34 -17.30
C ARG A 64 -9.42 6.84 -16.62
N ASP A 65 -9.29 6.38 -15.40
CA ASP A 65 -10.42 6.10 -14.53
C ASP A 65 -11.06 7.40 -14.01
N THR A 66 -12.29 7.28 -13.52
CA THR A 66 -13.08 8.45 -13.05
C THR A 66 -12.43 9.21 -11.91
N TRP A 67 -11.64 8.53 -11.06
CA TRP A 67 -10.93 9.13 -9.92
C TRP A 67 -9.51 9.61 -10.25
N GLN A 68 -8.99 9.27 -11.44
CA GLN A 68 -7.66 9.72 -11.87
C GLN A 68 -7.69 11.15 -12.40
N ALA A 69 -6.59 11.87 -12.22
CA ALA A 69 -6.42 13.20 -12.73
C ALA A 69 -6.30 13.20 -14.27
N PRO A 70 -7.01 14.08 -15.02
CA PRO A 70 -6.74 14.27 -16.44
C PRO A 70 -5.35 14.85 -16.68
N ARG A 71 -4.81 15.60 -15.73
CA ARG A 71 -3.45 16.11 -15.72
C ARG A 71 -2.97 16.28 -14.29
N GLY A 72 -1.70 16.07 -14.08
CA GLY A 72 -1.10 16.19 -12.77
C GLY A 72 0.41 16.12 -12.78
N TRP A 73 1.00 16.31 -11.63
CA TRP A 73 2.42 16.11 -11.43
C TRP A 73 2.68 15.42 -10.09
N SER A 74 3.78 14.72 -10.01
CA SER A 74 4.31 14.23 -8.75
C SER A 74 5.80 14.53 -8.63
N ALA A 75 6.25 14.74 -7.40
CA ALA A 75 7.65 14.88 -7.06
C ALA A 75 7.93 14.07 -5.80
N GLY A 76 9.07 13.39 -5.78
CA GLY A 76 9.44 12.53 -4.68
C GLY A 76 10.94 12.50 -4.42
N ALA A 77 11.26 12.08 -3.20
CA ALA A 77 12.62 11.79 -2.77
C ALA A 77 12.60 10.49 -1.99
N SER A 78 13.54 9.61 -2.27
CA SER A 78 13.67 8.36 -1.53
C SER A 78 15.12 8.04 -1.22
N THR A 79 15.33 7.30 -0.14
CA THR A 79 16.64 6.75 0.24
C THR A 79 16.43 5.36 0.82
N ALA A 80 17.37 4.48 0.56
CA ALA A 80 17.41 3.15 1.15
C ALA A 80 18.83 2.74 1.46
N SER A 81 19.01 1.95 2.52
CA SER A 81 20.31 1.44 2.92
C SER A 81 20.22 0.03 3.49
N ILE A 82 21.15 -0.81 3.12
CA ILE A 82 21.40 -2.12 3.72
C ILE A 82 22.83 -2.08 4.25
N GLN A 83 22.98 -2.34 5.55
CA GLN A 83 24.29 -2.35 6.23
C GLN A 83 24.52 -3.70 6.90
N HIS A 84 25.67 -4.30 6.61
CA HIS A 84 26.11 -5.57 7.21
C HIS A 84 27.20 -5.29 8.24
N LEU A 85 26.90 -5.66 9.48
CA LEU A 85 27.83 -5.66 10.61
C LEU A 85 28.23 -7.09 10.94
N GLU A 86 29.13 -7.30 11.91
CA GLU A 86 29.67 -8.62 12.23
C GLU A 86 28.58 -9.70 12.47
N LYS A 87 27.64 -9.43 13.37
CA LYS A 87 26.54 -10.37 13.70
C LYS A 87 25.14 -9.86 13.35
N MET A 88 25.05 -8.67 12.77
CA MET A 88 23.79 -7.97 12.57
C MET A 88 23.74 -7.38 11.16
N SER A 89 22.57 -7.35 10.55
CA SER A 89 22.33 -6.56 9.36
C SER A 89 21.10 -5.69 9.56
N LEU A 90 21.20 -4.49 9.06
CA LEU A 90 20.17 -3.47 9.13
C LEU A 90 19.70 -3.13 7.73
N LYS A 91 18.41 -2.98 7.56
CA LYS A 91 17.80 -2.39 6.37
C LYS A 91 16.96 -1.19 6.82
N GLY A 92 16.97 -0.14 6.04
CA GLY A 92 16.09 1.01 6.26
C GLY A 92 15.86 1.75 4.97
N SER A 93 14.64 2.25 4.78
CA SER A 93 14.31 3.16 3.71
C SER A 93 13.38 4.27 4.18
N PHE A 94 13.39 5.35 3.44
CA PHE A 94 12.46 6.46 3.56
C PHE A 94 12.09 6.93 2.17
N ALA A 95 10.81 7.18 1.95
CA ALA A 95 10.31 7.82 0.75
C ALA A 95 9.28 8.90 1.11
N PHE A 96 9.36 10.00 0.40
CA PHE A 96 8.37 11.06 0.40
C PHE A 96 7.92 11.30 -1.02
N THR A 97 6.60 11.41 -1.23
CA THR A 97 6.01 11.74 -2.52
C THR A 97 4.91 12.76 -2.32
N GLN A 98 4.92 13.81 -3.13
CA GLN A 98 3.82 14.75 -3.26
C GLN A 98 3.25 14.66 -4.67
N THR A 99 1.94 14.44 -4.77
CA THR A 99 1.20 14.39 -6.02
C THR A 99 0.13 15.46 -6.02
N GLU A 100 -0.03 16.14 -7.14
CA GLU A 100 -1.08 17.12 -7.35
C GLU A 100 -1.81 16.81 -8.65
N GLY A 101 -3.10 16.53 -8.54
CA GLY A 101 -3.97 16.26 -9.67
C GLY A 101 -5.03 17.34 -9.83
N TYR A 102 -5.26 17.74 -11.08
CA TYR A 102 -6.24 18.75 -11.43
C TYR A 102 -7.51 18.10 -11.96
N ASP A 103 -8.65 18.74 -11.74
CA ASP A 103 -9.97 18.34 -12.21
C ASP A 103 -10.35 16.90 -11.82
N MET A 104 -9.95 16.50 -10.60
CA MET A 104 -10.26 15.22 -10.00
C MET A 104 -11.62 15.23 -9.30
N CYS A 105 -12.33 14.11 -9.40
CA CYS A 105 -13.56 13.80 -8.65
C CYS A 105 -13.61 12.29 -8.38
N GLY A 106 -14.76 11.77 -7.96
CA GLY A 106 -14.93 10.34 -7.68
C GLY A 106 -14.58 10.00 -6.24
N SER A 107 -13.79 8.97 -6.01
CA SER A 107 -13.46 8.48 -4.68
C SER A 107 -12.87 9.56 -3.78
N MET A 108 -13.33 9.58 -2.53
CA MET A 108 -12.70 10.37 -1.46
C MET A 108 -11.60 9.58 -0.76
N PHE A 109 -11.49 8.27 -0.92
CA PHE A 109 -10.39 7.47 -0.37
C PHE A 109 -9.08 7.67 -1.12
N ILE A 110 -7.97 7.49 -0.42
CA ILE A 110 -6.62 7.59 -0.98
C ILE A 110 -6.37 6.48 -1.99
N ASN A 111 -6.86 5.27 -1.71
CA ASN A 111 -6.77 4.10 -2.57
C ASN A 111 -8.17 3.66 -3.05
N PRO A 112 -8.69 4.24 -4.15
CA PRO A 112 -10.00 3.89 -4.66
C PRO A 112 -10.14 2.41 -4.98
N GLY A 113 -11.25 1.79 -4.54
CA GLY A 113 -11.52 0.37 -4.75
C GLY A 113 -10.77 -0.60 -3.82
N TYR A 114 -9.93 -0.11 -2.91
CA TYR A 114 -9.28 -0.96 -1.91
C TYR A 114 -10.30 -1.48 -0.88
N TYR A 115 -11.11 -0.60 -0.33
CA TYR A 115 -12.20 -1.01 0.56
C TYR A 115 -13.44 -1.44 -0.23
N PRO A 116 -14.30 -2.30 0.33
CA PRO A 116 -15.53 -2.72 -0.34
C PRO A 116 -16.62 -1.64 -0.37
N VAL A 117 -16.39 -0.53 0.31
CA VAL A 117 -17.23 0.68 0.33
C VAL A 117 -16.39 1.86 -0.08
N ASP A 118 -16.98 2.81 -0.81
CA ASP A 118 -16.34 4.08 -1.15
C ASP A 118 -17.29 5.26 -0.89
N VAL A 119 -16.72 6.43 -0.70
CA VAL A 119 -17.45 7.70 -0.63
C VAL A 119 -17.08 8.52 -1.85
N LEU A 120 -18.06 8.79 -2.68
CA LEU A 120 -17.87 9.44 -3.98
C LEU A 120 -18.41 10.86 -3.96
N GLU A 121 -17.74 11.75 -4.69
CA GLU A 121 -18.21 13.08 -5.06
C GLU A 121 -17.84 13.37 -6.50
N PHE A 122 -18.67 14.14 -7.21
CA PHE A 122 -18.52 14.34 -8.66
C PHE A 122 -18.28 15.80 -9.06
N THR A 123 -17.79 16.62 -8.15
CA THR A 123 -17.42 18.01 -8.45
C THR A 123 -15.92 18.10 -8.77
N PRO A 124 -15.50 18.31 -10.03
CA PRO A 124 -14.08 18.35 -10.37
C PRO A 124 -13.32 19.42 -9.60
N GLY A 125 -12.17 19.06 -9.04
CA GLY A 125 -11.33 19.97 -8.28
C GLY A 125 -9.89 19.50 -8.19
N ARG A 126 -9.03 20.34 -7.60
CA ARG A 126 -7.63 19.99 -7.34
C ARG A 126 -7.53 19.16 -6.08
N LYS A 127 -6.90 17.97 -6.21
CA LYS A 127 -6.52 17.13 -5.08
C LYS A 127 -5.00 17.13 -4.90
N THR A 128 -4.55 17.23 -3.67
CA THR A 128 -3.14 17.11 -3.29
C THR A 128 -3.00 15.92 -2.38
N LEU A 129 -2.09 14.99 -2.72
CA LEU A 129 -1.74 13.80 -1.93
C LEU A 129 -0.28 13.90 -1.51
N GLN A 130 -0.02 13.67 -0.24
CA GLN A 130 1.33 13.54 0.33
C GLN A 130 1.46 12.19 1.00
N THR A 131 2.51 11.46 0.67
CA THR A 131 2.79 10.12 1.21
C THR A 131 4.20 10.09 1.80
N TYR A 132 4.30 9.58 3.01
CA TYR A 132 5.53 9.30 3.74
C TYR A 132 5.57 7.79 3.98
N ALA A 133 6.59 7.13 3.47
CA ALA A 133 6.81 5.70 3.68
C ALA A 133 8.16 5.44 4.34
N PHE A 134 8.16 4.55 5.32
CA PHE A 134 9.34 4.08 6.01
C PHE A 134 9.34 2.55 6.00
N ASP A 135 10.44 1.95 5.70
CA ASP A 135 10.68 0.56 6.05
C ASP A 135 11.94 0.44 6.89
N GLY A 136 11.94 -0.48 7.83
CA GLY A 136 13.11 -0.74 8.66
C GLY A 136 13.13 -2.17 9.16
N GLY A 137 14.31 -2.75 9.25
CA GLY A 137 14.44 -4.10 9.75
C GLY A 137 15.83 -4.44 10.23
N LEU A 138 15.85 -5.43 11.09
CA LEU A 138 17.04 -5.97 11.74
C LEU A 138 17.06 -7.48 11.59
N SER A 139 18.21 -8.02 11.18
CA SER A 139 18.52 -9.45 11.23
C SER A 139 19.73 -9.69 12.10
N TYR A 140 19.67 -10.67 13.01
CA TYR A 140 20.73 -11.01 13.95
C TYR A 140 21.07 -12.49 13.90
N ASP A 141 22.38 -12.82 13.84
CA ASP A 141 22.90 -14.18 13.88
C ASP A 141 22.96 -14.69 15.32
N LEU A 142 22.00 -15.53 15.74
CA LEU A 142 22.07 -16.22 17.03
C LEU A 142 23.19 -17.25 17.05
N THR A 143 23.31 -18.01 15.97
CA THR A 143 24.37 -18.99 15.74
C THR A 143 24.77 -18.98 14.27
N LYS A 144 25.75 -19.82 13.89
CA LYS A 144 26.11 -20.01 12.48
C LYS A 144 24.97 -20.51 11.60
N LYS A 145 23.90 -21.11 12.18
CA LYS A 145 22.78 -21.70 11.46
C LYS A 145 21.45 -21.02 11.71
N TRP A 146 21.30 -20.31 12.81
CA TRP A 146 20.03 -19.70 13.22
C TRP A 146 20.15 -18.19 13.22
N ARG A 147 19.15 -17.55 12.60
CA ARG A 147 18.96 -16.11 12.58
C ARG A 147 17.57 -15.74 13.05
N ILE A 148 17.46 -14.61 13.68
CA ILE A 148 16.18 -13.97 14.02
C ILE A 148 16.17 -12.55 13.50
N GLY A 149 14.98 -12.00 13.32
CA GLY A 149 14.85 -10.62 12.86
C GLY A 149 13.43 -10.12 12.97
N ALA A 150 13.28 -8.84 12.74
CA ALA A 150 11.98 -8.21 12.62
C ALA A 150 12.07 -7.09 11.58
N MET A 151 11.01 -6.94 10.83
CA MET A 151 10.81 -5.86 9.86
C MET A 151 9.56 -5.08 10.23
N MET A 152 9.58 -3.79 9.96
CA MET A 152 8.44 -2.90 10.10
C MET A 152 8.33 -2.04 8.84
N ASP A 153 7.15 -1.98 8.25
CA ASP A 153 6.78 -1.04 7.22
C ASP A 153 5.75 -0.07 7.78
N PHE A 154 5.84 1.16 7.41
CA PHE A 154 4.96 2.22 7.85
C PHE A 154 4.70 3.20 6.72
N GLU A 155 3.43 3.45 6.42
CA GLU A 155 3.01 4.47 5.46
C GLU A 155 2.02 5.43 6.13
N SER A 156 2.26 6.71 5.96
CA SER A 156 1.32 7.76 6.32
C SER A 156 1.04 8.63 5.11
N SER A 157 -0.23 8.72 4.74
CA SER A 157 -0.66 9.52 3.60
C SER A 157 -1.75 10.49 4.01
N ASN A 158 -1.73 11.69 3.44
CA ASN A 158 -2.84 12.62 3.55
C ASN A 158 -3.24 13.14 2.17
N MET A 159 -4.54 13.26 1.95
CA MET A 159 -5.11 13.80 0.74
C MET A 159 -6.07 14.95 1.08
N ALA A 160 -6.02 16.04 0.32
CA ALA A 160 -6.91 17.15 0.50
C ALA A 160 -7.44 17.67 -0.84
N LYS A 161 -8.75 17.91 -0.89
CA LYS A 161 -9.44 18.60 -2.00
C LYS A 161 -9.92 19.96 -1.52
N ARG A 162 -9.61 21.01 -2.28
CA ARG A 162 -9.91 22.41 -1.89
C ARG A 162 -11.15 23.02 -2.51
N LYS A 163 -11.88 22.26 -3.33
CA LYS A 163 -13.14 22.69 -3.95
C LYS A 163 -14.29 21.89 -3.38
N ASP A 164 -15.45 22.51 -3.17
CA ASP A 164 -16.63 21.86 -2.60
C ASP A 164 -17.21 20.76 -3.52
N LEU A 165 -17.54 19.59 -3.05
CA LEU A 165 -17.43 19.16 -1.66
C LEU A 165 -15.94 19.02 -1.28
N ARG A 166 -15.45 19.77 -0.27
CA ARG A 166 -14.07 19.65 0.21
C ARG A 166 -13.93 18.43 1.06
N HIS A 167 -12.80 17.75 0.94
CA HIS A 167 -12.50 16.62 1.81
C HIS A 167 -11.03 16.57 2.20
N SER A 168 -10.78 15.97 3.34
CA SER A 168 -9.45 15.65 3.85
C SER A 168 -9.44 14.19 4.32
N ASN A 169 -8.37 13.48 3.98
CA ASN A 169 -8.17 12.09 4.35
C ASN A 169 -6.82 11.91 5.03
N TRP A 170 -6.79 10.99 5.98
CA TRP A 170 -5.58 10.52 6.64
C TRP A 170 -5.55 9.00 6.61
N LEU A 171 -4.54 8.45 5.96
CA LEU A 171 -4.24 7.03 5.93
C LEU A 171 -3.01 6.76 6.81
N LEU A 172 -3.10 5.72 7.60
CA LEU A 172 -1.99 5.12 8.33
C LEU A 172 -1.99 3.62 8.08
N ASP A 173 -0.93 3.10 7.50
CA ASP A 173 -0.71 1.67 7.28
C ASP A 173 0.59 1.27 7.99
N MET A 174 0.53 0.23 8.79
CA MET A 174 1.66 -0.32 9.53
C MET A 174 1.68 -1.83 9.41
N LYS A 175 2.83 -2.38 9.07
CA LYS A 175 3.09 -3.83 9.06
C LYS A 175 4.30 -4.13 9.93
N VAL A 176 4.22 -5.18 10.74
CA VAL A 176 5.33 -5.71 11.54
C VAL A 176 5.47 -7.20 11.27
N ALA A 177 6.68 -7.64 10.97
CA ALA A 177 6.97 -9.02 10.61
C ALA A 177 8.20 -9.56 11.36
N PRO A 178 8.05 -10.08 12.59
CA PRO A 178 9.09 -10.85 13.26
C PRO A 178 9.24 -12.22 12.61
N GLY A 179 10.48 -12.68 12.45
CA GLY A 179 10.76 -13.93 11.80
C GLY A 179 12.06 -14.60 12.24
N PHE A 180 12.24 -15.81 11.76
CA PHE A 180 13.46 -16.56 11.95
C PHE A 180 13.86 -17.31 10.67
N MET A 181 15.11 -17.73 10.60
CA MET A 181 15.67 -18.53 9.53
C MET A 181 16.59 -19.59 10.12
N TYR A 182 16.51 -20.79 9.56
CA TYR A 182 17.50 -21.85 9.72
C TYR A 182 18.19 -22.13 8.39
N HIS A 183 19.49 -22.14 8.38
CA HIS A 183 20.26 -22.42 7.16
C HIS A 183 21.29 -23.53 7.41
N ASN A 184 21.41 -24.46 6.45
CA ASN A 184 22.35 -25.57 6.51
C ASN A 184 22.78 -25.98 5.09
N GLY A 185 24.03 -25.61 4.73
CA GLY A 185 24.55 -25.84 3.39
C GLY A 185 23.75 -25.06 2.33
N ASP A 186 23.23 -25.80 1.34
CA ASP A 186 22.46 -25.22 0.22
C ASP A 186 21.01 -24.90 0.58
N TRP A 187 20.54 -25.29 1.77
CA TRP A 187 19.16 -25.11 2.23
C TRP A 187 19.04 -23.95 3.20
N ALA A 188 18.00 -23.15 3.00
CA ALA A 188 17.53 -22.19 3.99
C ALA A 188 16.01 -22.31 4.15
N PHE A 189 15.54 -22.33 5.37
CA PHE A 189 14.12 -22.36 5.76
C PHE A 189 13.84 -21.18 6.65
N GLY A 190 12.78 -20.45 6.36
CA GLY A 190 12.34 -19.31 7.15
C GLY A 190 10.86 -19.39 7.48
N ALA A 191 10.48 -18.70 8.53
CA ALA A 191 9.09 -18.38 8.80
C ALA A 191 9.01 -17.04 9.52
N ASN A 192 7.92 -16.31 9.29
CA ASN A 192 7.61 -15.06 9.98
C ASN A 192 6.12 -14.96 10.24
N TYR A 193 5.80 -14.28 11.32
CA TYR A 193 4.47 -13.79 11.61
C TYR A 193 4.30 -12.41 10.96
N ILE A 194 3.08 -12.10 10.52
CA ILE A 194 2.75 -10.81 9.92
C ILE A 194 1.58 -10.22 10.68
N TYR A 195 1.77 -9.03 11.19
CA TYR A 195 0.72 -8.18 11.72
C TYR A 195 0.65 -6.92 10.87
N ARG A 196 -0.54 -6.60 10.34
CA ARG A 196 -0.78 -5.35 9.61
C ARG A 196 -2.00 -4.64 10.20
N ARG A 197 -1.91 -3.33 10.27
CA ARG A 197 -3.03 -2.47 10.63
C ARG A 197 -3.07 -1.28 9.69
N SER A 198 -4.20 -1.12 9.02
CA SER A 198 -4.50 0.02 8.16
C SER A 198 -5.67 0.80 8.75
N THR A 199 -5.56 2.11 8.79
CA THR A 199 -6.64 3.00 9.22
C THR A 199 -6.72 4.17 8.26
N GLU A 200 -7.92 4.47 7.78
CA GLU A 200 -8.17 5.67 6.98
C GLU A 200 -9.37 6.42 7.57
N SER A 201 -9.30 7.75 7.59
CA SER A 201 -10.39 8.61 8.00
C SER A 201 -10.65 9.64 6.92
N VAL A 202 -11.92 9.82 6.57
CA VAL A 202 -12.39 10.80 5.59
C VAL A 202 -13.24 11.83 6.30
N GLU A 203 -12.90 13.10 6.15
CA GLU A 203 -13.73 14.22 6.55
C GLU A 203 -14.10 15.04 5.31
N ALA A 204 -15.38 15.32 5.12
CA ALA A 204 -15.85 16.14 4.02
C ALA A 204 -16.87 17.17 4.50
N GLU A 205 -16.74 18.38 3.98
CA GLU A 205 -17.61 19.49 4.34
C GLU A 205 -17.89 20.40 3.13
N GLN A 206 -19.04 21.04 3.13
CA GLN A 206 -19.34 22.14 2.25
C GLN A 206 -18.97 23.45 2.94
N VAL A 207 -18.01 24.18 2.36
CA VAL A 207 -17.51 25.45 2.90
C VAL A 207 -17.91 26.57 1.95
N GLY A 208 -18.93 27.26 2.27
CA GLY A 208 -19.35 28.42 1.49
C GLY A 208 -20.85 28.58 1.48
N VAL A 209 -21.30 29.82 1.35
CA VAL A 209 -22.71 30.17 1.18
C VAL A 209 -23.02 29.97 -0.31
N SER A 210 -23.37 28.78 -0.72
CA SER A 210 -23.84 28.49 -2.06
C SER A 210 -25.30 28.06 -1.98
N GLU A 211 -26.12 28.57 -2.89
CA GLU A 211 -27.48 28.05 -3.10
C GLU A 211 -27.48 26.61 -3.65
N SER A 212 -26.30 26.13 -4.08
CA SER A 212 -26.11 24.78 -4.60
C SER A 212 -25.82 23.81 -3.47
N SER A 213 -26.57 22.74 -3.41
CA SER A 213 -26.29 21.59 -2.52
C SER A 213 -25.32 20.62 -3.21
N TYR A 214 -24.29 20.23 -2.50
CA TYR A 214 -23.36 19.21 -2.96
C TYR A 214 -23.67 17.88 -2.26
N TYR A 215 -23.64 16.80 -3.01
CA TYR A 215 -23.97 15.46 -2.52
C TYR A 215 -22.73 14.58 -2.52
N ALA A 216 -22.62 13.75 -1.48
CA ALA A 216 -21.76 12.60 -1.49
C ALA A 216 -22.59 11.34 -1.74
N PHE A 217 -21.96 10.32 -2.30
CA PHE A 217 -22.59 9.04 -2.61
C PHE A 217 -21.81 7.95 -1.87
N LEU A 218 -22.54 7.17 -1.08
CA LEU A 218 -21.97 5.97 -0.48
C LEU A 218 -22.11 4.83 -1.48
N ASP A 219 -21.01 4.42 -2.07
CA ASP A 219 -20.93 3.24 -2.95
C ASP A 219 -20.71 1.99 -2.12
N LYS A 220 -21.60 1.00 -2.29
CA LYS A 220 -21.57 -0.28 -1.57
C LYS A 220 -21.31 -1.46 -2.51
N GLY A 221 -21.00 -1.22 -3.73
CA GLY A 221 -20.91 -2.21 -4.78
C GLY A 221 -19.67 -2.11 -5.64
N LEU A 222 -18.57 -1.53 -5.17
CA LEU A 222 -17.33 -1.37 -5.94
C LEU A 222 -17.57 -0.73 -7.31
N MET A 223 -18.36 0.34 -7.37
CA MET A 223 -18.76 1.08 -8.58
C MET A 223 -19.70 0.32 -9.54
N TYR A 224 -20.32 -0.78 -9.10
CA TYR A 224 -21.31 -1.53 -9.89
C TYR A 224 -22.75 -0.98 -9.79
N GLY A 225 -22.91 0.28 -9.33
CA GLY A 225 -24.21 0.97 -9.30
C GLY A 225 -25.04 0.74 -8.04
N VAL A 226 -24.49 0.11 -7.01
CA VAL A 226 -25.15 -0.05 -5.71
C VAL A 226 -24.69 1.11 -4.81
N TYR A 227 -25.37 2.23 -4.89
CA TYR A 227 -25.03 3.42 -4.10
C TYR A 227 -26.25 4.08 -3.49
N ASN A 228 -26.01 4.78 -2.37
CA ASN A 228 -26.99 5.63 -1.71
C ASN A 228 -26.51 7.08 -1.77
N ILE A 229 -27.44 7.99 -2.01
CA ILE A 229 -27.15 9.42 -1.85
C ILE A 229 -26.98 9.70 -0.37
N TRP A 230 -25.87 10.31 -0.03
CA TRP A 230 -25.56 10.70 1.32
C TRP A 230 -25.95 12.16 1.54
N THR A 231 -27.17 12.37 2.00
CA THR A 231 -27.68 13.68 2.42
C THR A 231 -27.45 13.84 3.91
N GLY A 232 -27.21 15.07 4.38
CA GLY A 232 -26.75 15.41 5.73
C GLY A 232 -27.53 14.87 6.95
N SER A 233 -28.58 14.07 6.76
CA SER A 233 -29.37 13.48 7.85
C SER A 233 -29.13 11.99 8.10
N GLY A 234 -28.26 11.34 7.32
CA GLY A 234 -27.93 9.93 7.49
C GLY A 234 -26.50 9.73 8.01
N LEU A 235 -26.27 8.63 8.69
CA LEU A 235 -24.98 8.03 9.12
C LEU A 235 -23.77 9.01 9.09
N HIS A 236 -23.53 9.75 10.18
CA HIS A 236 -22.40 10.71 10.40
C HIS A 236 -22.25 11.89 9.41
N LEU A 237 -23.22 12.15 8.57
CA LEU A 237 -23.41 13.46 8.03
C LEU A 237 -24.23 14.26 9.04
N ASN A 238 -23.62 15.16 9.76
CA ASN A 238 -24.36 16.23 10.40
C ASN A 238 -24.68 17.28 9.32
N GLU A 239 -25.46 18.30 9.68
CA GLU A 239 -25.90 19.38 8.77
C GLU A 239 -24.75 20.07 7.99
N SER A 240 -23.49 19.81 8.33
CA SER A 240 -22.29 20.44 7.78
C SER A 240 -21.33 19.48 7.04
N GLY A 241 -21.60 18.17 6.91
CA GLY A 241 -20.73 17.27 6.14
C GLY A 241 -20.46 15.91 6.78
N VAL A 242 -19.50 15.17 6.22
CA VAL A 242 -18.97 13.90 6.75
C VAL A 242 -17.96 14.22 7.83
N LYS A 243 -18.20 13.83 9.06
CA LYS A 243 -17.21 13.91 10.12
C LYS A 243 -16.69 12.53 10.47
N GLY A 244 -15.47 12.27 10.00
CA GLY A 244 -14.72 11.10 10.39
C GLY A 244 -15.41 9.80 10.04
N LEU A 245 -15.40 9.40 8.78
CA LEU A 245 -15.70 8.03 8.42
C LEU A 245 -14.45 7.18 8.67
N PRO A 246 -14.27 6.62 9.88
CA PRO A 246 -13.10 5.83 10.17
C PRO A 246 -13.25 4.44 9.56
N VAL A 247 -12.27 4.09 8.74
CA VAL A 247 -12.10 2.74 8.22
C VAL A 247 -10.91 2.13 8.94
N MET A 248 -11.04 0.92 9.42
CA MET A 248 -9.96 0.17 10.04
C MET A 248 -9.93 -1.25 9.53
N GLU A 249 -8.77 -1.70 9.10
CA GLU A 249 -8.49 -3.10 8.78
C GLU A 249 -7.30 -3.59 9.59
N GLN A 250 -7.40 -4.77 10.16
CA GLN A 250 -6.35 -5.44 10.90
C GLN A 250 -6.15 -6.83 10.34
N SER A 251 -4.92 -7.18 10.00
CA SER A 251 -4.59 -8.49 9.46
C SER A 251 -3.57 -9.20 10.31
N ASN A 252 -3.72 -10.51 10.40
CA ASN A 252 -2.80 -11.42 11.06
C ASN A 252 -2.47 -12.58 10.11
N GLY A 253 -1.22 -12.96 10.03
CA GLY A 253 -0.83 -14.02 9.12
C GLY A 253 0.51 -14.65 9.42
N LEU A 254 0.82 -15.64 8.62
CA LEU A 254 2.06 -16.39 8.67
C LEU A 254 2.62 -16.51 7.26
N ALA A 255 3.93 -16.45 7.14
CA ALA A 255 4.62 -16.81 5.91
C ALA A 255 5.72 -17.84 6.20
N ALA A 256 5.93 -18.72 5.24
CA ALA A 256 6.99 -19.73 5.27
C ALA A 256 7.83 -19.60 3.99
N GLN A 257 9.14 -19.70 4.14
CA GLN A 257 10.09 -19.57 3.06
C GLN A 257 10.99 -20.79 2.98
N VAL A 258 11.32 -21.18 1.75
CA VAL A 258 12.34 -22.19 1.47
C VAL A 258 13.23 -21.71 0.33
N GLN A 259 14.53 -21.86 0.52
CA GLN A 259 15.53 -21.68 -0.54
C GLN A 259 16.37 -22.93 -0.69
N TYR A 260 16.57 -23.36 -1.92
CA TYR A 260 17.53 -24.39 -2.27
C TYR A 260 18.35 -23.92 -3.46
N LYS A 261 19.62 -23.62 -3.22
CA LYS A 261 20.52 -23.06 -4.25
C LYS A 261 19.88 -21.86 -4.97
N ASP A 262 19.64 -22.02 -6.27
CA ASP A 262 19.12 -21.03 -7.20
C ASP A 262 17.58 -20.93 -7.19
N PHE A 263 16.88 -21.71 -6.35
CA PHE A 263 15.42 -21.72 -6.22
C PHE A 263 14.97 -21.17 -4.88
N PHE A 264 13.91 -20.36 -4.89
CA PHE A 264 13.24 -19.82 -3.71
C PHE A 264 11.74 -19.96 -3.84
N ALA A 265 11.07 -20.29 -2.75
CA ALA A 265 9.62 -20.23 -2.66
C ALA A 265 9.19 -19.63 -1.32
N GLU A 266 8.13 -18.84 -1.35
CA GLU A 266 7.48 -18.26 -0.19
C GLU A 266 5.97 -18.45 -0.30
N ALA A 267 5.36 -18.97 0.75
CA ALA A 267 3.92 -19.08 0.89
C ALA A 267 3.46 -18.24 2.08
N GLU A 268 2.44 -17.42 1.87
CA GLU A 268 1.87 -16.52 2.85
C GLU A 268 0.37 -16.76 2.97
N TYR A 269 -0.15 -16.66 4.18
CA TYR A 269 -1.59 -16.61 4.45
C TYR A 269 -1.89 -15.50 5.44
N LEU A 270 -2.88 -14.67 5.11
CA LEU A 270 -3.38 -13.56 5.92
C LEU A 270 -4.87 -13.71 6.17
N HIS A 271 -5.28 -13.47 7.41
CA HIS A 271 -6.67 -13.23 7.78
C HIS A 271 -6.82 -11.77 8.18
N SER A 272 -7.84 -11.11 7.64
CA SER A 272 -8.13 -9.70 7.91
C SER A 272 -9.53 -9.51 8.46
N ASP A 273 -9.65 -8.58 9.41
CA ASP A 273 -10.89 -8.05 9.94
C ASP A 273 -10.96 -6.56 9.64
N GLY A 274 -11.92 -6.18 8.81
CA GLY A 274 -12.15 -4.79 8.44
C GLY A 274 -13.48 -4.29 8.97
N LYS A 275 -13.52 -2.99 9.31
CA LYS A 275 -14.74 -2.32 9.72
C LYS A 275 -14.75 -0.85 9.33
N ILE A 276 -15.96 -0.33 9.13
CA ILE A 276 -16.22 1.09 8.88
C ILE A 276 -17.14 1.60 9.96
N GLY A 277 -16.73 2.67 10.62
CA GLY A 277 -17.39 3.23 11.78
C GLY A 277 -16.63 3.03 13.07
N GLU A 278 -17.10 3.59 14.16
CA GLU A 278 -16.47 3.49 15.49
C GLU A 278 -17.50 3.27 16.61
N LYS A 279 -17.05 2.68 17.69
CA LYS A 279 -17.83 2.43 18.91
C LYS A 279 -19.15 1.70 18.61
N GLU A 280 -20.29 2.31 18.90
CA GLU A 280 -21.64 1.77 18.70
C GLU A 280 -22.13 1.90 17.26
N TYR A 281 -21.44 2.70 16.43
CA TYR A 281 -21.80 2.97 15.05
C TYR A 281 -20.87 2.26 14.07
N ILE A 282 -20.85 0.92 14.10
CA ILE A 282 -20.18 0.12 13.08
C ILE A 282 -21.19 -0.20 11.98
N TRP A 283 -21.04 0.44 10.81
CA TRP A 283 -21.96 0.27 9.70
C TRP A 283 -21.64 -0.90 8.80
N PHE A 284 -20.35 -1.15 8.61
CA PHE A 284 -19.89 -2.23 7.76
C PHE A 284 -18.79 -3.01 8.45
N VAL A 285 -18.83 -4.34 8.27
CA VAL A 285 -17.77 -5.26 8.61
C VAL A 285 -17.38 -6.03 7.37
N PHE A 286 -16.07 -6.18 7.12
CA PHE A 286 -15.56 -6.83 5.93
C PHE A 286 -14.39 -7.77 6.26
N PRO A 287 -14.67 -8.95 6.81
CA PRO A 287 -13.65 -9.96 7.02
C PRO A 287 -13.12 -10.51 5.68
N GLY A 288 -11.85 -10.83 5.64
CA GLY A 288 -11.18 -11.34 4.46
C GLY A 288 -10.10 -12.35 4.75
N ASN A 289 -9.69 -13.05 3.71
CA ASN A 289 -8.54 -13.96 3.73
C ASN A 289 -7.76 -13.78 2.44
N ALA A 290 -6.43 -13.88 2.51
CA ALA A 290 -5.56 -13.88 1.35
C ALA A 290 -4.51 -14.96 1.48
N ALA A 291 -4.15 -15.58 0.36
CA ALA A 291 -3.06 -16.53 0.26
C ALA A 291 -2.19 -16.17 -0.94
N ASN A 292 -0.90 -16.09 -0.74
CA ASN A 292 0.07 -15.77 -1.77
C ASN A 292 1.13 -16.86 -1.85
N LEU A 293 1.51 -17.22 -3.06
CA LEU A 293 2.65 -18.11 -3.34
C LEU A 293 3.56 -17.42 -4.34
N ARG A 294 4.81 -17.23 -3.94
CA ARG A 294 5.87 -16.69 -4.80
C ARG A 294 6.92 -17.76 -5.03
N MET A 295 7.31 -17.96 -6.26
CA MET A 295 8.39 -18.83 -6.65
C MET A 295 9.38 -18.06 -7.51
N GLU A 296 10.66 -18.20 -7.21
CA GLU A 296 11.74 -17.54 -7.94
C GLU A 296 12.84 -18.52 -8.27
N TYR A 297 13.38 -18.39 -9.46
CA TYR A 297 14.56 -19.12 -9.92
C TYR A 297 15.57 -18.14 -10.48
N LYS A 298 16.82 -18.25 -10.04
CA LYS A 298 17.90 -17.43 -10.53
C LYS A 298 19.15 -18.26 -10.71
N HIS A 299 19.62 -18.35 -11.94
CA HIS A 299 20.84 -19.06 -12.26
C HIS A 299 21.88 -18.13 -12.90
N ASN A 300 23.06 -18.06 -12.32
CA ASN A 300 24.20 -17.32 -12.83
C ASN A 300 25.10 -18.29 -13.61
N GLY A 301 24.95 -18.33 -14.93
CA GLY A 301 25.78 -19.12 -15.82
C GLY A 301 26.91 -18.32 -16.48
N ASN A 302 27.85 -19.00 -17.12
CA ASN A 302 28.99 -18.36 -17.80
C ASN A 302 28.57 -17.41 -18.96
N ARG A 303 27.34 -17.50 -19.45
CA ARG A 303 26.82 -16.69 -20.57
C ARG A 303 25.83 -15.62 -20.16
N GLY A 304 25.47 -15.53 -18.87
CA GLY A 304 24.51 -14.56 -18.36
C GLY A 304 23.71 -15.06 -17.15
N CYS A 305 22.90 -14.20 -16.59
CA CYS A 305 21.99 -14.49 -15.50
C CYS A 305 20.58 -14.79 -16.06
N HIS A 306 20.01 -15.91 -15.68
CA HIS A 306 18.61 -16.25 -15.97
C HIS A 306 17.79 -16.00 -14.69
N TYR A 307 16.69 -15.28 -14.82
CA TYR A 307 15.75 -15.01 -13.73
C TYR A 307 14.34 -15.32 -14.20
N ALA A 308 13.59 -16.03 -13.36
CA ALA A 308 12.16 -16.25 -13.54
C ALA A 308 11.47 -16.09 -12.18
N ARG A 309 10.31 -15.46 -12.20
CA ARG A 309 9.45 -15.29 -11.02
C ARG A 309 8.01 -15.59 -11.39
N LEU A 310 7.31 -16.24 -10.48
CA LEU A 310 5.89 -16.52 -10.56
C LEU A 310 5.24 -16.15 -9.23
N ASP A 311 4.31 -15.22 -9.29
CA ASP A 311 3.47 -14.85 -8.16
C ASP A 311 2.04 -15.34 -8.43
N LEU A 312 1.51 -16.13 -7.48
CA LEU A 312 0.13 -16.61 -7.44
C LEU A 312 -0.52 -16.00 -6.20
N GLY A 313 -1.66 -15.36 -6.37
CA GLY A 313 -2.43 -14.80 -5.27
C GLY A 313 -3.88 -15.23 -5.34
N TRP A 314 -4.45 -15.44 -4.20
CA TRP A 314 -5.88 -15.58 -3.99
C TRP A 314 -6.30 -14.67 -2.85
N ASP A 315 -7.42 -13.97 -3.04
CA ASP A 315 -8.05 -13.17 -1.99
C ASP A 315 -9.56 -13.41 -2.00
N GLY A 316 -10.14 -13.34 -0.83
CA GLY A 316 -11.59 -13.44 -0.65
C GLY A 316 -12.02 -12.59 0.52
N ARG A 317 -13.06 -11.78 0.34
CA ARG A 317 -13.68 -11.00 1.41
C ARG A 317 -15.20 -10.95 1.25
N THR A 318 -15.87 -10.77 2.37
CA THR A 318 -17.31 -10.46 2.40
C THR A 318 -17.51 -9.08 3.01
N MET A 319 -18.65 -8.49 2.78
CA MET A 319 -19.07 -7.28 3.48
C MET A 319 -20.50 -7.44 3.96
N ASP A 320 -20.67 -7.16 5.25
CA ASP A 320 -21.95 -7.14 5.91
C ASP A 320 -22.29 -5.70 6.35
N GLU A 321 -23.49 -5.22 5.98
CA GLU A 321 -24.03 -3.94 6.41
C GLU A 321 -24.81 -4.14 7.71
N THR A 322 -24.47 -3.37 8.73
CA THR A 322 -25.19 -3.40 10.02
C THR A 322 -26.41 -2.50 9.96
N VAL A 323 -27.58 -3.03 10.29
CA VAL A 323 -28.83 -2.28 10.37
C VAL A 323 -28.91 -1.60 11.73
N LEU A 324 -28.63 -0.30 11.77
CA LEU A 324 -28.62 0.51 12.98
C LEU A 324 -29.83 1.43 13.03
N GLU A 325 -30.46 1.53 14.20
CA GLU A 325 -31.52 2.48 14.48
C GLU A 325 -31.14 3.36 15.68
N LYS A 326 -31.31 4.66 15.54
CA LYS A 326 -31.17 5.60 16.64
C LYS A 326 -32.52 5.80 17.34
N VAL A 327 -32.63 5.27 18.55
CA VAL A 327 -33.81 5.42 19.40
C VAL A 327 -33.55 6.48 20.45
N THR A 328 -34.41 7.48 20.57
CA THR A 328 -34.32 8.53 21.60
C THR A 328 -35.45 8.39 22.59
N GLU A 329 -35.16 7.96 23.80
CA GLU A 329 -36.12 7.85 24.92
C GLU A 329 -35.66 8.74 26.08
N GLY A 330 -36.58 9.57 26.59
CA GLY A 330 -36.31 10.42 27.75
C GLY A 330 -35.13 11.41 27.56
N GLY A 331 -34.80 11.81 26.33
CA GLY A 331 -33.69 12.69 26.02
C GLY A 331 -32.31 11.99 25.90
N VAL A 332 -32.28 10.66 26.06
CA VAL A 332 -31.10 9.83 25.85
C VAL A 332 -31.22 9.13 24.49
N SER A 333 -30.20 9.29 23.64
CA SER A 333 -30.14 8.60 22.36
C SER A 333 -29.30 7.33 22.48
N ASN A 334 -29.91 6.20 22.18
CA ASN A 334 -29.26 4.88 22.11
C ASN A 334 -29.27 4.38 20.68
N VAL A 335 -28.26 3.56 20.33
CA VAL A 335 -28.18 2.88 19.03
C VAL A 335 -28.62 1.44 19.21
N VAL A 336 -29.63 1.03 18.48
CA VAL A 336 -30.10 -0.35 18.44
C VAL A 336 -29.58 -1.02 17.18
N ASN A 337 -28.94 -2.17 17.35
CA ASN A 337 -28.48 -3.01 16.25
C ASN A 337 -29.53 -4.09 15.98
N HIS A 338 -30.15 -4.05 14.81
CA HIS A 338 -31.19 -5.00 14.37
C HIS A 338 -30.63 -6.22 13.63
N GLY A 339 -29.31 -6.28 13.41
CA GLY A 339 -28.65 -7.38 12.71
C GLY A 339 -27.76 -6.91 11.56
N GLN A 340 -27.32 -7.87 10.77
CA GLN A 340 -26.41 -7.63 9.65
C GLN A 340 -26.96 -8.26 8.37
N ASN A 341 -26.78 -7.57 7.24
CA ASN A 341 -27.11 -8.05 5.91
C ASN A 341 -25.83 -8.19 5.09
N LYS A 342 -25.56 -9.38 4.57
CA LYS A 342 -24.48 -9.59 3.62
C LYS A 342 -24.79 -8.92 2.30
N ILE A 343 -24.00 -7.92 1.91
CA ILE A 343 -24.23 -7.13 0.70
C ILE A 343 -23.17 -7.37 -0.39
N LEU A 344 -22.00 -7.91 -0.03
CA LEU A 344 -20.94 -8.19 -1.01
C LEU A 344 -20.20 -9.48 -0.67
N THR A 345 -19.85 -10.23 -1.71
CA THR A 345 -18.83 -11.29 -1.66
C THR A 345 -17.91 -11.11 -2.85
N GLN A 346 -16.62 -10.90 -2.57
CA GLN A 346 -15.58 -10.74 -3.58
C GLN A 346 -14.59 -11.89 -3.47
N ARG A 347 -14.14 -12.40 -4.62
CA ARG A 347 -13.03 -13.38 -4.71
C ARG A 347 -12.17 -13.00 -5.89
N GLY A 348 -10.88 -12.96 -5.67
CA GLY A 348 -9.88 -12.61 -6.67
C GLY A 348 -8.84 -13.70 -6.84
N TRP A 349 -8.32 -13.83 -8.05
CA TRP A 349 -7.13 -14.61 -8.38
C TRP A 349 -6.17 -13.72 -9.14
N ASN A 350 -4.92 -13.81 -8.78
CA ASN A 350 -3.85 -13.03 -9.37
C ASN A 350 -2.73 -13.96 -9.83
N LEU A 351 -2.33 -13.82 -11.09
CA LEU A 351 -1.22 -14.55 -11.67
C LEU A 351 -0.29 -13.55 -12.34
N LYS A 352 0.93 -13.41 -11.84
CA LYS A 352 1.95 -12.52 -12.41
C LYS A 352 3.22 -13.31 -12.73
N PRO A 353 3.41 -13.75 -13.97
CA PRO A 353 4.69 -14.27 -14.42
C PRO A 353 5.64 -13.11 -14.75
N ASP A 354 6.89 -13.20 -14.32
CA ASP A 354 7.95 -12.26 -14.67
C ASP A 354 9.16 -13.01 -15.22
N ARG A 355 9.62 -12.61 -16.40
CA ARG A 355 10.82 -13.15 -17.04
C ARG A 355 11.71 -12.00 -17.48
N PHE A 356 12.95 -12.03 -17.05
CA PHE A 356 13.98 -11.14 -17.58
C PHE A 356 14.92 -11.93 -18.50
N PRO A 357 15.10 -11.48 -19.76
CA PRO A 357 16.10 -12.06 -20.63
C PRO A 357 17.49 -11.86 -20.05
N ALA A 358 18.41 -12.79 -20.33
CA ALA A 358 19.78 -12.79 -19.91
C ALA A 358 20.44 -11.41 -20.08
N CYS A 359 20.66 -10.69 -18.99
CA CYS A 359 21.54 -9.53 -19.02
C CYS A 359 22.98 -10.01 -19.00
N ARG A 360 23.74 -9.72 -20.06
CA ARG A 360 25.20 -9.79 -19.97
C ARG A 360 25.66 -8.85 -18.87
N VAL A 361 26.11 -9.41 -17.77
CA VAL A 361 26.89 -8.67 -16.80
C VAL A 361 28.27 -8.48 -17.45
N LEU A 362 28.56 -7.28 -17.93
CA LEU A 362 29.93 -6.87 -18.13
C LEU A 362 30.52 -6.69 -16.73
N CYS A 363 31.42 -7.59 -16.36
CA CYS A 363 32.30 -7.46 -15.19
C CYS A 363 33.21 -6.23 -15.33
#